data_f4a45ff884ff9ff7d499a55deba26076
#
_entry.id   f4a45ff884ff9ff7d499a55deba26076
#
_cell.length_a   1.000
_cell.length_b   1.000
_cell.length_c   1.000
_cell.angle_alpha   90.00
_cell.angle_beta   90.00
_cell.angle_gamma   90.00
#
_symmetry.space_group_name_H-M   'P 1'
#
loop_
_entity.id
_entity.type
_entity.pdbx_description
1 polymer ?
#
loop_
_entity_poly.entity_id
_entity_poly.type
_entity_poly.pdbx_seq_one_letter_code
_entity_poly.pdbx_strand_id
1 'polypeptide(L)'
;MKSMIKNRLLLVTAICFLFATSCQYDEIVDIPYPESLVYLPIAVNGSISPDGIYTIEEEASTAWVSPTPGQPMKYTVRNADNAFVIPLGIYRSGTGKTIKGSVNVSVMLNTDTVQTLIDNGVLTDVEVLPSEYVLQIPQNIQIPDGKNETTFDVSVALDFLRKDAPKKYAMGIVISDENNRVNKQLNTGIILIDTKITIPVATFTTQLDGSSFDTFVFTNSSLYWDFFSGEEPFSWDFGDGSAISHEINPKHQYGAVGDYNVTLTVRGITGETVTVTNTVSVKSN
;
A
#
# COMPACT_ATOMS: atom_id res chain seq x y z
N MET A 1 70.78 20.15 31.81
CA MET A 1 69.86 19.03 31.47
C MET A 1 68.61 18.91 32.36
N LYS A 2 68.66 19.19 33.66
CA LYS A 2 67.50 19.14 34.59
C LYS A 2 66.41 20.23 34.37
N SER A 3 66.81 21.43 33.83
CA SER A 3 65.88 22.53 33.57
C SER A 3 64.99 22.34 32.34
N MET A 4 65.52 21.68 31.27
CA MET A 4 64.71 21.41 30.06
C MET A 4 63.64 20.33 30.23
N ILE A 5 63.89 19.40 31.16
CA ILE A 5 62.90 18.32 31.42
C ILE A 5 61.73 18.87 32.23
N LYS A 6 61.92 19.81 33.16
CA LYS A 6 60.84 20.45 33.93
C LYS A 6 59.90 21.28 33.03
N ASN A 7 60.45 22.03 32.06
CA ASN A 7 59.62 22.82 31.15
C ASN A 7 58.86 21.96 30.13
N ARG A 8 59.36 20.80 29.74
CA ARG A 8 58.64 19.87 28.86
C ARG A 8 57.51 19.14 29.62
N LEU A 9 57.72 18.82 30.89
CA LEU A 9 56.70 18.19 31.72
C LEU A 9 55.55 19.14 32.03
N LEU A 10 55.83 20.41 32.26
CA LEU A 10 54.81 21.47 32.46
C LEU A 10 54.03 21.75 31.19
N LEU A 11 54.63 21.70 30.01
CA LEU A 11 53.94 21.89 28.74
C LEU A 11 53.01 20.72 28.40
N VAL A 12 53.39 19.49 28.70
CA VAL A 12 52.56 18.30 28.48
C VAL A 12 51.39 18.27 29.43
N THR A 13 51.54 18.66 30.70
CA THR A 13 50.44 18.78 31.67
C THR A 13 49.48 19.91 31.32
N ALA A 14 49.95 21.04 30.77
CA ALA A 14 49.08 22.14 30.32
C ALA A 14 48.28 21.73 29.07
N ILE A 15 48.86 20.96 28.14
CA ILE A 15 48.14 20.45 26.95
C ILE A 15 47.11 19.40 27.35
N CYS A 16 47.38 18.51 28.31
CA CYS A 16 46.39 17.56 28.81
C CYS A 16 45.19 18.24 29.53
N PHE A 17 45.40 19.40 30.20
CA PHE A 17 44.32 20.16 30.83
C PHE A 17 43.44 20.89 29.80
N LEU A 18 43.98 21.28 28.63
CA LEU A 18 43.21 21.93 27.59
C LEU A 18 42.27 20.96 26.83
N PHE A 19 42.55 19.64 26.86
CA PHE A 19 41.65 18.65 26.28
C PHE A 19 40.61 18.13 27.24
N ALA A 20 40.70 18.42 28.54
CA ALA A 20 39.72 17.98 29.54
C ALA A 20 38.51 18.94 29.69
N THR A 21 38.50 20.10 29.03
CA THR A 21 37.37 21.05 29.07
C THR A 21 36.55 21.08 27.78
N SER A 22 36.85 20.20 26.81
CA SER A 22 36.07 20.10 25.57
C SER A 22 35.04 18.96 25.71
N CYS A 23 33.82 19.36 25.70
CA CYS A 23 32.57 18.61 25.76
C CYS A 23 31.96 18.53 27.15
N GLN A 24 31.65 19.68 27.73
CA GLN A 24 30.45 19.77 28.55
C GLN A 24 29.29 19.66 27.55
N TYR A 25 28.77 18.44 27.35
CA TYR A 25 27.50 18.21 26.69
C TYR A 25 26.48 18.71 27.70
N ASP A 26 26.02 19.94 27.52
CA ASP A 26 24.83 20.38 28.23
C ASP A 26 23.72 19.47 27.72
N GLU A 27 23.36 18.46 28.51
CA GLU A 27 22.12 17.74 28.29
C GLU A 27 21.03 18.81 28.19
N ILE A 28 20.42 18.93 27.04
CA ILE A 28 19.24 19.77 26.83
C ILE A 28 18.08 19.05 27.57
N VAL A 29 18.15 19.08 28.92
CA VAL A 29 17.27 18.30 29.80
C VAL A 29 15.91 18.99 29.97
N ASP A 30 15.78 20.25 29.60
CA ASP A 30 14.61 21.08 29.91
C ASP A 30 13.94 21.76 28.71
N ILE A 31 14.13 21.25 27.50
CA ILE A 31 13.24 21.69 26.42
C ILE A 31 11.91 20.95 26.60
N PRO A 32 10.79 21.70 26.86
CA PRO A 32 9.49 21.07 26.88
C PRO A 32 9.21 20.49 25.48
N TYR A 33 9.23 19.17 25.37
CA TYR A 33 8.82 18.52 24.14
C TYR A 33 7.34 18.83 23.89
N PRO A 34 6.94 19.16 22.66
CA PRO A 34 5.54 19.38 22.35
C PRO A 34 4.72 18.13 22.71
N GLU A 35 3.49 18.34 23.13
CA GLU A 35 2.58 17.24 23.41
C GLU A 35 2.48 16.32 22.18
N SER A 36 2.42 15.03 22.45
CA SER A 36 2.28 14.05 21.38
C SER A 36 0.84 14.09 20.85
N LEU A 37 0.70 14.31 19.54
CA LEU A 37 -0.58 14.36 18.85
C LEU A 37 -0.79 13.11 18.02
N VAL A 38 -2.03 12.68 17.92
CA VAL A 38 -2.47 11.54 17.09
C VAL A 38 -2.92 12.06 15.72
N TYR A 39 -2.64 11.30 14.66
CA TYR A 39 -3.00 11.68 13.30
C TYR A 39 -3.21 10.45 12.39
N LEU A 40 -3.88 10.67 11.27
CA LEU A 40 -4.00 9.70 10.19
C LEU A 40 -2.87 9.89 9.18
N PRO A 41 -2.00 8.89 8.91
CA PRO A 41 -0.97 8.99 7.88
C PRO A 41 -1.51 9.31 6.49
N ILE A 42 -2.70 8.81 6.16
CA ILE A 42 -3.37 9.09 4.88
C ILE A 42 -3.80 10.56 4.73
N ALA A 43 -3.85 11.33 5.82
CA ALA A 43 -4.13 12.77 5.79
C ALA A 43 -2.87 13.62 5.56
N VAL A 44 -1.68 13.01 5.59
CA VAL A 44 -0.41 13.70 5.36
C VAL A 44 -0.16 13.78 3.87
N ASN A 45 -0.10 14.99 3.33
CA ASN A 45 0.28 15.21 1.94
C ASN A 45 1.73 14.75 1.71
N GLY A 46 1.93 13.80 0.80
CA GLY A 46 3.23 13.20 0.53
C GLY A 46 3.17 11.95 -0.35
N SER A 47 4.17 11.08 -0.24
CA SER A 47 4.30 9.91 -1.11
C SER A 47 3.15 8.89 -0.97
N ILE A 48 2.50 8.82 0.21
CA ILE A 48 1.41 7.89 0.48
C ILE A 48 0.09 8.43 -0.09
N SER A 49 -0.14 9.72 0.09
CA SER A 49 -1.38 10.41 -0.28
C SER A 49 -1.03 11.73 -0.95
N PRO A 50 -0.72 11.72 -2.24
CA PRO A 50 -0.58 12.98 -2.98
C PRO A 50 -1.85 13.82 -2.80
N ASP A 51 -1.67 15.12 -2.53
CA ASP A 51 -2.77 16.05 -2.28
C ASP A 51 -3.71 15.66 -1.10
N GLY A 52 -3.24 14.80 -0.18
CA GLY A 52 -4.04 14.32 0.96
C GLY A 52 -5.11 13.29 0.61
N ILE A 53 -5.05 12.71 -0.61
CA ILE A 53 -6.00 11.68 -1.08
C ILE A 53 -5.28 10.35 -1.21
N TYR A 54 -5.71 9.36 -0.44
CA TYR A 54 -5.18 8.00 -0.50
C TYR A 54 -5.91 7.21 -1.59
N THR A 55 -5.26 7.08 -2.76
CA THR A 55 -5.87 6.46 -3.94
C THR A 55 -5.55 4.97 -4.04
N ILE A 56 -6.58 4.17 -4.27
CA ILE A 56 -6.54 2.74 -4.55
C ILE A 56 -6.99 2.53 -6.00
N GLU A 57 -6.03 2.44 -6.93
CA GLU A 57 -6.27 2.35 -8.37
C GLU A 57 -5.35 1.35 -9.08
N GLU A 58 -4.43 0.75 -8.33
CA GLU A 58 -3.43 -0.19 -8.82
C GLU A 58 -3.60 -1.54 -8.14
N GLU A 59 -2.91 -2.54 -8.66
CA GLU A 59 -2.84 -3.86 -8.03
C GLU A 59 -2.29 -3.76 -6.60
N ALA A 60 -2.84 -4.58 -5.70
CA ALA A 60 -2.43 -4.58 -4.30
C ALA A 60 -0.94 -4.91 -4.11
N SER A 61 -0.38 -5.73 -5.01
CA SER A 61 1.02 -6.17 -4.96
C SER A 61 2.03 -5.08 -5.33
N THR A 62 1.60 -3.99 -5.97
CA THR A 62 2.49 -2.88 -6.37
C THR A 62 2.59 -1.77 -5.33
N ALA A 63 1.92 -1.92 -4.21
CA ALA A 63 1.91 -0.92 -3.14
C ALA A 63 3.22 -0.89 -2.36
N TRP A 64 4.19 -0.10 -2.82
CA TRP A 64 5.47 0.12 -2.15
C TRP A 64 5.36 0.90 -0.85
N VAL A 65 4.30 1.68 -0.69
CA VAL A 65 4.10 2.54 0.48
C VAL A 65 2.68 2.36 0.99
N SER A 66 2.55 1.66 2.11
CA SER A 66 1.30 1.53 2.84
C SER A 66 1.29 2.49 4.04
N PRO A 67 0.17 3.17 4.33
CA PRO A 67 0.03 3.97 5.54
C PRO A 67 -0.07 3.12 6.81
N THR A 68 -0.06 1.80 6.66
CA THR A 68 -0.31 0.85 7.74
C THR A 68 0.94 0.06 8.07
N PRO A 69 1.47 0.15 9.29
CA PRO A 69 2.64 -0.59 9.73
C PRO A 69 2.49 -2.09 9.52
N GLY A 70 3.50 -2.70 8.92
CA GLY A 70 3.53 -4.16 8.69
C GLY A 70 2.57 -4.68 7.62
N GLN A 71 1.83 -3.80 6.93
CA GLN A 71 0.93 -4.16 5.84
C GLN A 71 1.50 -3.66 4.51
N PRO A 72 2.02 -4.53 3.65
CA PRO A 72 2.59 -4.12 2.38
C PRO A 72 1.55 -3.77 1.32
N MET A 73 0.28 -4.15 1.54
CA MET A 73 -0.80 -4.01 0.56
C MET A 73 -1.74 -2.86 0.91
N LYS A 74 -2.18 -2.10 -0.10
CA LYS A 74 -3.19 -1.04 0.06
C LYS A 74 -4.57 -1.59 0.39
N TYR A 75 -4.87 -2.81 -0.03
CA TYR A 75 -6.13 -3.51 0.25
C TYR A 75 -5.93 -5.02 0.23
N THR A 76 -6.90 -5.72 0.78
CA THR A 76 -7.07 -7.17 0.64
C THR A 76 -8.52 -7.49 0.29
N VAL A 77 -8.77 -8.69 -0.23
CA VAL A 77 -10.11 -9.15 -0.58
C VAL A 77 -10.43 -10.43 0.19
N ARG A 78 -11.60 -10.45 0.84
CA ARG A 78 -12.15 -11.62 1.51
C ARG A 78 -13.45 -12.01 0.82
N ASN A 79 -13.36 -12.87 -0.17
CA ASN A 79 -14.50 -13.32 -0.98
C ASN A 79 -15.60 -13.98 -0.12
N ALA A 80 -15.21 -14.76 0.91
CA ALA A 80 -16.17 -15.40 1.82
C ALA A 80 -17.09 -14.42 2.55
N ASP A 81 -16.59 -13.21 2.81
CA ASP A 81 -17.31 -12.16 3.54
C ASP A 81 -17.85 -11.07 2.60
N ASN A 82 -17.65 -11.22 1.29
CA ASN A 82 -17.93 -10.17 0.29
C ASN A 82 -17.28 -8.83 0.66
N ALA A 83 -16.04 -8.85 1.16
CA ALA A 83 -15.40 -7.69 1.73
C ALA A 83 -14.13 -7.28 0.97
N PHE A 84 -14.11 -6.02 0.57
CA PHE A 84 -12.92 -5.28 0.16
C PHE A 84 -12.38 -4.55 1.38
N VAL A 85 -11.20 -4.94 1.86
CA VAL A 85 -10.65 -4.52 3.15
C VAL A 85 -9.47 -3.58 2.93
N ILE A 86 -9.53 -2.42 3.55
CA ILE A 86 -8.52 -1.36 3.47
C ILE A 86 -7.86 -1.25 4.85
N PRO A 87 -6.62 -1.73 5.02
CA PRO A 87 -5.89 -1.56 6.26
C PRO A 87 -5.41 -0.11 6.40
N LEU A 88 -5.66 0.47 7.55
CA LEU A 88 -5.28 1.84 7.90
C LEU A 88 -4.46 1.88 9.19
N GLY A 89 -3.67 2.94 9.34
CA GLY A 89 -2.91 3.21 10.56
C GLY A 89 -3.35 4.48 11.26
N ILE A 90 -3.17 4.51 12.57
CA ILE A 90 -3.19 5.72 13.39
C ILE A 90 -1.82 5.86 14.03
N TYR A 91 -1.24 7.05 13.94
CA TYR A 91 0.07 7.35 14.49
C TYR A 91 -0.01 8.41 15.58
N ARG A 92 0.92 8.31 16.52
CA ARG A 92 1.13 9.25 17.58
C ARG A 92 2.53 9.87 17.43
N SER A 93 2.59 11.18 17.26
CA SER A 93 3.85 11.92 17.20
C SER A 93 4.56 11.93 18.54
N GLY A 94 5.86 12.21 18.53
CA GLY A 94 6.66 12.39 19.73
C GLY A 94 7.84 11.44 19.84
N THR A 95 8.59 11.58 20.91
CA THR A 95 9.73 10.71 21.24
C THR A 95 9.37 9.79 22.41
N GLY A 96 10.18 8.76 22.69
CA GLY A 96 9.95 7.83 23.80
C GLY A 96 9.72 8.47 25.17
N LYS A 97 10.19 9.72 25.39
CA LYS A 97 9.94 10.50 26.61
C LYS A 97 8.51 11.05 26.69
N THR A 98 7.86 11.29 25.55
CA THR A 98 6.51 11.87 25.46
C THR A 98 5.42 10.83 25.17
N ILE A 99 5.81 9.62 24.75
CA ILE A 99 4.89 8.52 24.47
C ILE A 99 4.54 7.78 25.76
N LYS A 100 3.62 8.35 26.52
CA LYS A 100 3.12 7.80 27.79
C LYS A 100 1.60 7.71 27.80
N GLY A 101 1.10 6.70 28.45
CA GLY A 101 -0.32 6.40 28.57
C GLY A 101 -0.94 5.91 27.25
N SER A 102 -2.05 5.22 27.34
CA SER A 102 -2.85 4.82 26.19
C SER A 102 -3.65 6.02 25.65
N VAL A 103 -3.99 5.95 24.36
CA VAL A 103 -4.88 6.94 23.70
C VAL A 103 -6.04 6.21 23.08
N ASN A 104 -7.26 6.53 23.51
CA ASN A 104 -8.48 6.05 22.85
C ASN A 104 -8.87 7.05 21.77
N VAL A 105 -9.11 6.53 20.58
CA VAL A 105 -9.43 7.32 19.38
C VAL A 105 -10.76 6.83 18.82
N SER A 106 -11.70 7.75 18.65
CA SER A 106 -12.95 7.47 17.93
C SER A 106 -12.74 7.65 16.44
N VAL A 107 -13.32 6.75 15.65
CA VAL A 107 -13.24 6.75 14.20
C VAL A 107 -14.64 6.82 13.61
N MET A 108 -14.86 7.70 12.66
CA MET A 108 -16.16 7.89 12.00
C MET A 108 -15.99 8.12 10.51
N LEU A 109 -17.03 7.82 9.74
CA LEU A 109 -17.16 8.26 8.36
C LEU A 109 -17.41 9.78 8.30
N ASN A 110 -16.85 10.42 7.29
CA ASN A 110 -17.02 11.84 7.02
C ASN A 110 -17.39 12.06 5.54
N THR A 111 -18.65 11.83 5.22
CA THR A 111 -19.19 12.00 3.87
C THR A 111 -19.24 13.46 3.43
N ASP A 112 -19.46 14.39 4.38
CA ASP A 112 -19.59 15.83 4.10
C ASP A 112 -18.30 16.43 3.54
N THR A 113 -17.14 16.00 4.06
CA THR A 113 -15.86 16.46 3.51
C THR A 113 -15.67 15.96 2.07
N VAL A 114 -16.03 14.71 1.77
CA VAL A 114 -15.96 14.17 0.41
C VAL A 114 -16.86 14.96 -0.54
N GLN A 115 -18.12 15.20 -0.14
CA GLN A 115 -19.05 15.98 -0.93
C GLN A 115 -18.52 17.40 -1.19
N THR A 116 -17.96 18.04 -0.17
CA THR A 116 -17.35 19.37 -0.30
C THR A 116 -16.19 19.38 -1.33
N LEU A 117 -15.36 18.33 -1.33
CA LEU A 117 -14.25 18.20 -2.31
C LEU A 117 -14.76 17.99 -3.75
N ILE A 118 -15.87 17.26 -3.90
CA ILE A 118 -16.55 17.08 -5.21
C ILE A 118 -17.13 18.42 -5.67
N ASP A 119 -17.88 19.10 -4.82
CA ASP A 119 -18.55 20.38 -5.15
C ASP A 119 -17.52 21.47 -5.51
N ASN A 120 -16.34 21.44 -4.91
CA ASN A 120 -15.24 22.37 -5.21
C ASN A 120 -14.38 21.94 -6.41
N GLY A 121 -14.70 20.83 -7.07
CA GLY A 121 -13.96 20.31 -8.23
C GLY A 121 -12.56 19.79 -7.92
N VAL A 122 -12.26 19.48 -6.65
CA VAL A 122 -11.01 18.81 -6.23
C VAL A 122 -11.05 17.34 -6.60
N LEU A 123 -12.21 16.68 -6.35
CA LEU A 123 -12.49 15.32 -6.80
C LEU A 123 -13.39 15.41 -8.04
N THR A 124 -12.88 14.96 -9.19
CA THR A 124 -13.61 14.94 -10.46
C THR A 124 -13.90 13.51 -10.88
N ASP A 125 -15.10 13.28 -11.44
CA ASP A 125 -15.56 11.94 -11.84
C ASP A 125 -15.58 10.93 -10.68
N VAL A 126 -15.94 11.40 -9.49
CA VAL A 126 -15.97 10.63 -8.23
C VAL A 126 -17.36 10.74 -7.61
N GLU A 127 -17.89 9.64 -7.12
CA GLU A 127 -19.11 9.58 -6.32
C GLU A 127 -18.75 9.38 -4.83
N VAL A 128 -19.56 9.93 -3.93
CA VAL A 128 -19.45 9.60 -2.49
C VAL A 128 -19.80 8.12 -2.31
N LEU A 129 -18.93 7.37 -1.62
CA LEU A 129 -19.23 5.98 -1.28
C LEU A 129 -20.39 5.94 -0.29
N PRO A 130 -21.54 5.31 -0.63
CA PRO A 130 -22.69 5.28 0.26
C PRO A 130 -22.39 4.49 1.54
N SER A 131 -22.76 5.03 2.68
CA SER A 131 -22.41 4.48 4.00
C SER A 131 -22.97 3.08 4.25
N GLU A 132 -24.10 2.72 3.62
CA GLU A 132 -24.71 1.39 3.71
C GLU A 132 -23.85 0.27 3.11
N TYR A 133 -22.86 0.60 2.28
CA TYR A 133 -21.91 -0.36 1.72
C TYR A 133 -20.59 -0.43 2.51
N VAL A 134 -20.43 0.36 3.56
CA VAL A 134 -19.33 0.20 4.52
C VAL A 134 -19.71 -0.89 5.51
N LEU A 135 -19.15 -2.09 5.33
CA LEU A 135 -19.46 -3.28 6.13
C LEU A 135 -18.91 -3.17 7.54
N GLN A 136 -17.72 -2.57 7.68
CA GLN A 136 -17.06 -2.44 8.96
C GLN A 136 -16.22 -1.17 9.01
N ILE A 137 -16.38 -0.42 10.09
CA ILE A 137 -15.48 0.62 10.57
C ILE A 137 -15.46 0.54 12.10
N PRO A 138 -14.30 0.35 12.75
CA PRO A 138 -14.24 0.34 14.20
C PRO A 138 -14.53 1.74 14.76
N GLN A 139 -15.46 1.83 15.71
CA GLN A 139 -15.81 3.12 16.29
C GLN A 139 -14.77 3.64 17.29
N ASN A 140 -14.07 2.74 17.96
CA ASN A 140 -13.06 3.08 18.97
C ASN A 140 -11.83 2.20 18.80
N ILE A 141 -10.67 2.83 18.80
CA ILE A 141 -9.37 2.20 18.67
C ILE A 141 -8.46 2.73 19.77
N GLN A 142 -7.61 1.88 20.30
CA GLN A 142 -6.64 2.27 21.31
C GLN A 142 -5.22 2.18 20.78
N ILE A 143 -4.44 3.24 20.96
CA ILE A 143 -2.98 3.17 20.89
C ILE A 143 -2.52 2.79 22.30
N PRO A 144 -1.87 1.64 22.50
CA PRO A 144 -1.41 1.19 23.81
C PRO A 144 -0.35 2.12 24.41
N ASP A 145 -0.19 2.05 25.74
CA ASP A 145 0.89 2.77 26.42
C ASP A 145 2.26 2.37 25.88
N GLY A 146 3.12 3.35 25.69
CA GLY A 146 4.46 3.18 25.12
C GLY A 146 4.50 2.84 23.62
N LYS A 147 3.35 2.77 22.95
CA LYS A 147 3.26 2.60 21.49
C LYS A 147 2.98 3.94 20.81
N ASN A 148 3.50 4.07 19.59
CA ASN A 148 3.30 5.25 18.75
C ASN A 148 2.36 4.99 17.57
N GLU A 149 1.83 3.80 17.45
CA GLU A 149 0.97 3.41 16.35
C GLU A 149 0.00 2.30 16.72
N THR A 150 -1.08 2.21 15.96
CA THR A 150 -2.01 1.08 15.93
C THR A 150 -2.65 1.01 14.57
N THR A 151 -3.23 -0.15 14.24
CA THR A 151 -3.86 -0.41 12.94
C THR A 151 -5.32 -0.76 13.09
N PHE A 152 -6.09 -0.55 12.02
CA PHE A 152 -7.48 -0.95 11.92
C PHE A 152 -7.87 -1.17 10.45
N ASP A 153 -8.94 -1.92 10.24
CA ASP A 153 -9.48 -2.18 8.91
C ASP A 153 -10.78 -1.41 8.70
N VAL A 154 -10.94 -0.89 7.47
CA VAL A 154 -12.23 -0.45 6.93
C VAL A 154 -12.61 -1.42 5.85
N SER A 155 -13.86 -1.94 5.87
CA SER A 155 -14.33 -2.88 4.89
C SER A 155 -15.52 -2.33 4.11
N VAL A 156 -15.49 -2.52 2.78
CA VAL A 156 -16.53 -2.10 1.84
C VAL A 156 -17.07 -3.34 1.13
N ALA A 157 -18.37 -3.34 0.81
CA ALA A 157 -18.99 -4.44 0.08
C ALA A 157 -18.37 -4.59 -1.31
N LEU A 158 -17.77 -5.74 -1.58
CA LEU A 158 -17.07 -6.03 -2.83
C LEU A 158 -18.01 -6.03 -4.03
N ASP A 159 -19.22 -6.63 -3.87
CA ASP A 159 -20.25 -6.65 -4.92
C ASP A 159 -20.71 -5.25 -5.33
N PHE A 160 -20.77 -4.32 -4.37
CA PHE A 160 -21.09 -2.94 -4.67
C PHE A 160 -20.02 -2.29 -5.55
N LEU A 161 -18.73 -2.45 -5.18
CA LEU A 161 -17.62 -1.89 -5.97
C LEU A 161 -17.56 -2.46 -7.38
N ARG A 162 -17.99 -3.71 -7.55
CA ARG A 162 -18.00 -4.42 -8.83
C ARG A 162 -19.18 -4.05 -9.72
N LYS A 163 -20.36 -3.81 -9.15
CA LYS A 163 -21.66 -3.76 -9.84
C LYS A 163 -21.67 -2.83 -11.05
N ASP A 164 -21.09 -1.63 -10.90
CA ASP A 164 -21.11 -0.58 -11.92
C ASP A 164 -19.69 -0.16 -12.34
N ALA A 165 -18.69 -1.05 -12.16
CA ALA A 165 -17.32 -0.76 -12.54
C ALA A 165 -17.17 -0.56 -14.07
N PRO A 166 -16.28 0.34 -14.54
CA PRO A 166 -15.38 1.14 -13.72
C PRO A 166 -16.04 2.46 -13.25
N LYS A 167 -15.96 2.72 -11.95
CA LYS A 167 -16.34 3.98 -11.31
C LYS A 167 -15.31 4.36 -10.25
N LYS A 168 -15.36 5.60 -9.80
CA LYS A 168 -14.55 6.05 -8.66
C LYS A 168 -15.44 6.43 -7.51
N TYR A 169 -15.17 5.85 -6.34
CA TYR A 169 -15.85 6.17 -5.10
C TYR A 169 -14.87 6.75 -4.08
N ALA A 170 -15.31 7.76 -3.34
CA ALA A 170 -14.51 8.28 -2.24
C ALA A 170 -15.26 8.19 -0.91
N MET A 171 -14.51 7.94 0.17
CA MET A 171 -14.98 8.02 1.53
C MET A 171 -14.00 8.82 2.38
N GLY A 172 -14.51 9.59 3.33
CA GLY A 172 -13.74 10.28 4.35
C GLY A 172 -13.73 9.50 5.65
N ILE A 173 -12.57 9.45 6.30
CA ILE A 173 -12.39 8.91 7.64
C ILE A 173 -11.93 10.04 8.54
N VAL A 174 -12.63 10.27 9.64
CA VAL A 174 -12.23 11.27 10.64
C VAL A 174 -11.96 10.61 11.99
N ILE A 175 -10.90 11.05 12.65
CA ILE A 175 -10.56 10.63 14.00
C ILE A 175 -10.73 11.77 15.00
N SER A 176 -11.11 11.42 16.21
CA SER A 176 -11.24 12.35 17.35
C SER A 176 -10.86 11.66 18.66
N ASP A 177 -10.53 12.41 19.69
CA ASP A 177 -10.40 11.92 21.05
C ASP A 177 -10.96 12.94 22.05
N GLU A 178 -11.37 12.47 23.22
CA GLU A 178 -12.00 13.30 24.26
C GLU A 178 -11.02 14.32 24.88
N ASN A 179 -9.72 14.09 24.78
CA ASN A 179 -8.68 14.91 25.39
C ASN A 179 -8.02 15.89 24.41
N ASN A 180 -8.57 16.06 23.21
CA ASN A 180 -8.03 16.92 22.15
C ASN A 180 -6.57 16.62 21.76
N ARG A 181 -6.14 15.36 21.88
CA ARG A 181 -4.80 14.92 21.47
C ARG A 181 -4.69 14.60 19.98
N VAL A 182 -5.77 14.75 19.23
CA VAL A 182 -5.78 14.55 17.78
C VAL A 182 -5.37 15.85 17.08
N ASN A 183 -4.44 15.72 16.12
CA ASN A 183 -4.03 16.83 15.27
C ASN A 183 -5.19 17.21 14.33
N LYS A 184 -5.78 18.37 14.53
CA LYS A 184 -6.96 18.84 13.78
C LYS A 184 -6.72 19.05 12.28
N GLN A 185 -5.46 19.20 11.86
CA GLN A 185 -5.11 19.34 10.43
C GLN A 185 -4.89 17.98 9.75
N LEU A 186 -4.69 16.92 10.52
CA LEU A 186 -4.38 15.58 10.05
C LEU A 186 -5.35 14.53 10.62
N ASN A 187 -6.54 14.95 11.00
CA ASN A 187 -7.57 14.07 11.58
C ASN A 187 -8.54 13.50 10.56
N THR A 188 -8.53 13.99 9.34
CA THR A 188 -9.43 13.52 8.27
C THR A 188 -8.60 13.04 7.09
N GLY A 189 -8.77 11.78 6.71
CA GLY A 189 -8.18 11.19 5.53
C GLY A 189 -9.24 10.89 4.48
N ILE A 190 -8.92 11.10 3.22
CA ILE A 190 -9.78 10.79 2.08
C ILE A 190 -9.23 9.54 1.38
N ILE A 191 -10.08 8.56 1.19
CA ILE A 191 -9.77 7.31 0.47
C ILE A 191 -10.56 7.33 -0.83
N LEU A 192 -9.86 7.23 -1.96
CA LEU A 192 -10.44 7.12 -3.29
C LEU A 192 -10.22 5.70 -3.81
N ILE A 193 -11.29 5.03 -4.21
CA ILE A 193 -11.27 3.69 -4.79
C ILE A 193 -11.65 3.79 -6.26
N ASP A 194 -10.74 3.45 -7.16
CA ASP A 194 -11.06 3.25 -8.58
C ASP A 194 -11.46 1.78 -8.78
N THR A 195 -12.73 1.54 -9.06
CA THR A 195 -13.27 0.18 -9.13
C THR A 195 -12.82 -0.60 -10.36
N LYS A 196 -12.04 0.01 -11.28
CA LYS A 196 -11.38 -0.72 -12.38
C LYS A 196 -10.55 -1.92 -11.88
N ILE A 197 -10.04 -1.83 -10.64
CA ILE A 197 -9.27 -2.91 -10.00
C ILE A 197 -10.09 -4.20 -9.79
N THR A 198 -11.41 -4.13 -9.87
CA THR A 198 -12.30 -5.29 -9.78
C THR A 198 -12.52 -5.98 -11.12
N ILE A 199 -12.01 -5.42 -12.22
CA ILE A 199 -12.18 -5.94 -13.59
C ILE A 199 -10.84 -6.49 -14.07
N PRO A 200 -10.64 -7.81 -14.13
CA PRO A 200 -9.38 -8.37 -14.63
C PRO A 200 -9.17 -8.04 -16.10
N VAL A 201 -7.91 -7.85 -16.47
CA VAL A 201 -7.51 -7.61 -17.86
C VAL A 201 -6.51 -8.67 -18.27
N ALA A 202 -6.86 -9.52 -19.24
CA ALA A 202 -5.97 -10.54 -19.78
C ALA A 202 -5.16 -9.97 -20.94
N THR A 203 -3.84 -10.03 -20.84
CA THR A 203 -2.93 -9.62 -21.93
C THR A 203 -1.58 -10.33 -21.79
N PHE A 204 -0.98 -10.65 -22.91
CA PHE A 204 0.35 -11.27 -22.96
C PHE A 204 1.07 -10.97 -24.26
N THR A 205 2.39 -11.15 -24.25
CA THR A 205 3.24 -11.12 -25.42
C THR A 205 3.95 -12.47 -25.59
N THR A 206 4.39 -12.77 -26.82
CA THR A 206 5.14 -13.98 -27.13
C THR A 206 6.42 -13.63 -27.86
N GLN A 207 7.46 -14.42 -27.62
CA GLN A 207 8.71 -14.37 -28.37
C GLN A 207 9.32 -15.76 -28.50
N LEU A 208 10.09 -15.98 -29.57
CA LEU A 208 10.89 -17.20 -29.71
C LEU A 208 11.97 -17.27 -28.62
N ASP A 209 12.22 -18.46 -28.09
CA ASP A 209 13.27 -18.72 -27.12
C ASP A 209 14.65 -18.81 -27.77
N GLY A 210 15.38 -17.72 -27.78
CA GLY A 210 16.72 -17.66 -28.37
C GLY A 210 16.74 -17.97 -29.86
N SER A 211 17.46 -19.03 -30.27
CA SER A 211 17.55 -19.51 -31.66
C SER A 211 16.61 -20.67 -31.97
N SER A 212 15.66 -20.95 -31.09
CA SER A 212 14.64 -21.97 -31.33
C SER A 212 13.66 -21.55 -32.43
N PHE A 213 13.08 -22.52 -33.14
CA PHE A 213 12.06 -22.29 -34.18
C PHE A 213 10.67 -22.73 -33.73
N ASP A 214 10.60 -23.52 -32.68
CA ASP A 214 9.40 -24.17 -32.17
C ASP A 214 9.07 -23.90 -30.70
N THR A 215 9.98 -23.21 -30.00
CA THR A 215 9.82 -22.94 -28.57
C THR A 215 9.58 -21.44 -28.33
N PHE A 216 8.52 -21.14 -27.62
CA PHE A 216 8.10 -19.77 -27.30
C PHE A 216 8.10 -19.51 -25.81
N VAL A 217 8.48 -18.29 -25.44
CA VAL A 217 8.32 -17.72 -24.10
C VAL A 217 7.11 -16.82 -24.13
N PHE A 218 6.20 -17.04 -23.18
CA PHE A 218 4.99 -16.22 -23.00
C PHE A 218 5.18 -15.31 -21.81
N THR A 219 5.07 -14.01 -22.03
CA THR A 219 5.18 -13.00 -20.96
C THR A 219 3.80 -12.47 -20.65
N ASN A 220 3.32 -12.77 -19.46
CA ASN A 220 2.05 -12.29 -18.93
C ASN A 220 2.18 -10.81 -18.52
N SER A 221 1.26 -9.99 -19.00
CA SER A 221 1.12 -8.57 -18.63
C SER A 221 -0.31 -8.22 -18.20
N SER A 222 -1.04 -9.23 -17.74
CA SER A 222 -2.41 -9.09 -17.23
C SER A 222 -2.46 -8.24 -15.98
N LEU A 223 -3.57 -7.50 -15.79
CA LEU A 223 -3.80 -6.62 -14.65
C LEU A 223 -4.99 -7.09 -13.81
N TYR A 224 -5.00 -6.72 -12.54
CA TYR A 224 -6.12 -6.92 -11.58
C TYR A 224 -6.52 -8.39 -11.40
N TRP A 225 -5.54 -9.28 -11.47
CA TRP A 225 -5.72 -10.71 -11.22
C TRP A 225 -5.82 -11.04 -9.72
N ASP A 226 -6.36 -12.20 -9.42
CA ASP A 226 -6.57 -12.64 -8.03
C ASP A 226 -5.27 -13.05 -7.35
N PHE A 227 -4.79 -12.18 -6.48
CA PHE A 227 -3.62 -12.41 -5.64
C PHE A 227 -3.97 -13.01 -4.27
N PHE A 228 -5.25 -13.00 -3.88
CA PHE A 228 -5.66 -13.21 -2.49
C PHE A 228 -6.22 -14.60 -2.18
N SER A 229 -6.84 -15.27 -3.16
CA SER A 229 -7.56 -16.51 -2.89
C SER A 229 -6.64 -17.72 -2.66
N GLY A 230 -5.39 -17.65 -3.11
CA GLY A 230 -4.47 -18.79 -3.14
C GLY A 230 -4.80 -19.81 -4.24
N GLU A 231 -5.77 -19.51 -5.09
CA GLU A 231 -6.08 -20.29 -6.29
C GLU A 231 -5.21 -19.87 -7.47
N GLU A 232 -5.11 -20.71 -8.49
CA GLU A 232 -4.34 -20.43 -9.68
C GLU A 232 -5.00 -19.30 -10.49
N PRO A 233 -4.40 -18.09 -10.57
CA PRO A 233 -5.03 -16.99 -11.27
C PRO A 233 -4.87 -17.03 -12.77
N PHE A 234 -3.98 -17.88 -13.30
CA PHE A 234 -3.67 -18.00 -14.72
C PHE A 234 -3.89 -19.41 -15.23
N SER A 235 -4.38 -19.51 -16.47
CA SER A 235 -4.55 -20.78 -17.17
C SER A 235 -4.23 -20.57 -18.65
N TRP A 236 -3.19 -21.29 -19.14
CA TRP A 236 -2.71 -21.21 -20.51
C TRP A 236 -3.07 -22.46 -21.27
N ASP A 237 -3.81 -22.29 -22.36
CA ASP A 237 -4.03 -23.31 -23.39
C ASP A 237 -3.20 -22.92 -24.62
N PHE A 238 -2.22 -23.74 -24.99
CA PHE A 238 -1.33 -23.47 -26.10
C PHE A 238 -1.93 -23.82 -27.49
N GLY A 239 -3.12 -24.41 -27.52
CA GLY A 239 -3.85 -24.70 -28.76
C GLY A 239 -3.36 -25.90 -29.54
N ASP A 240 -2.46 -26.71 -28.98
CA ASP A 240 -1.89 -27.92 -29.60
C ASP A 240 -2.33 -29.22 -28.90
N GLY A 241 -3.25 -29.11 -27.91
CA GLY A 241 -3.74 -30.24 -27.13
C GLY A 241 -2.80 -30.68 -26.00
N SER A 242 -1.75 -29.95 -25.72
CA SER A 242 -0.90 -30.15 -24.54
C SER A 242 -1.63 -29.82 -23.25
N ALA A 243 -1.02 -30.16 -22.10
CA ALA A 243 -1.59 -29.82 -20.78
C ALA A 243 -1.63 -28.33 -20.55
N ILE A 244 -2.68 -27.87 -19.84
CA ILE A 244 -2.81 -26.48 -19.37
C ILE A 244 -1.65 -26.15 -18.44
N SER A 245 -1.07 -24.95 -18.62
CA SER A 245 -0.06 -24.41 -17.70
C SER A 245 -0.68 -23.33 -16.79
N HIS A 246 -0.26 -23.30 -15.53
CA HIS A 246 -0.64 -22.27 -14.55
C HIS A 246 0.52 -21.37 -14.17
N GLU A 247 1.64 -21.47 -14.87
CA GLU A 247 2.79 -20.59 -14.64
C GLU A 247 2.47 -19.14 -15.01
N ILE A 248 3.07 -18.18 -14.31
CA ILE A 248 2.90 -16.76 -14.62
C ILE A 248 3.44 -16.44 -16.01
N ASN A 249 4.62 -16.95 -16.33
CA ASN A 249 5.31 -16.75 -17.61
C ASN A 249 5.80 -18.10 -18.15
N PRO A 250 4.94 -18.90 -18.77
CA PRO A 250 5.31 -20.22 -19.23
C PRO A 250 6.21 -20.17 -20.46
N LYS A 251 6.93 -21.27 -20.63
CA LYS A 251 7.66 -21.61 -21.85
C LYS A 251 7.04 -22.86 -22.44
N HIS A 252 6.77 -22.85 -23.75
CA HIS A 252 6.14 -23.97 -24.41
C HIS A 252 6.83 -24.31 -25.74
N GLN A 253 7.01 -25.62 -26.02
CA GLN A 253 7.56 -26.14 -27.24
C GLN A 253 6.48 -26.87 -28.07
N TYR A 254 6.30 -26.45 -29.31
CA TYR A 254 5.36 -27.06 -30.24
C TYR A 254 6.00 -28.22 -31.00
N GLY A 255 5.26 -29.32 -31.13
CA GLY A 255 5.75 -30.53 -31.80
C GLY A 255 5.69 -30.49 -33.32
N ALA A 256 5.00 -29.53 -33.94
CA ALA A 256 4.85 -29.43 -35.39
C ALA A 256 4.75 -27.96 -35.84
N VAL A 257 5.03 -27.73 -37.13
CA VAL A 257 4.78 -26.45 -37.80
C VAL A 257 3.27 -26.22 -37.92
N GLY A 258 2.84 -24.98 -37.76
CA GLY A 258 1.43 -24.60 -37.81
C GLY A 258 1.11 -23.31 -37.12
N ASP A 259 -0.15 -22.91 -37.17
CA ASP A 259 -0.70 -21.78 -36.46
C ASP A 259 -1.50 -22.30 -35.26
N TYR A 260 -1.14 -21.83 -34.07
CA TYR A 260 -1.75 -22.23 -32.80
C TYR A 260 -2.43 -21.06 -32.14
N ASN A 261 -3.68 -21.23 -31.74
CA ASN A 261 -4.42 -20.21 -30.97
C ASN A 261 -4.15 -20.41 -29.49
N VAL A 262 -3.27 -19.57 -28.96
CA VAL A 262 -2.92 -19.60 -27.54
C VAL A 262 -3.90 -18.73 -26.75
N THR A 263 -4.53 -19.34 -25.76
CA THR A 263 -5.51 -18.67 -24.90
C THR A 263 -4.99 -18.56 -23.47
N LEU A 264 -4.91 -17.33 -22.97
CA LEU A 264 -4.70 -17.05 -21.55
C LEU A 264 -6.04 -16.72 -20.90
N THR A 265 -6.39 -17.46 -19.86
CA THR A 265 -7.50 -17.16 -18.96
C THR A 265 -6.94 -16.54 -17.68
N VAL A 266 -7.48 -15.40 -17.26
CA VAL A 266 -7.09 -14.68 -16.07
C VAL A 266 -8.28 -14.59 -15.12
N ARG A 267 -8.07 -14.98 -13.85
CA ARG A 267 -9.05 -14.84 -12.78
C ARG A 267 -8.81 -13.55 -12.01
N GLY A 268 -9.85 -12.75 -11.84
CA GLY A 268 -9.83 -11.51 -11.06
C GLY A 268 -10.13 -11.70 -9.59
N ILE A 269 -9.94 -10.64 -8.82
CA ILE A 269 -10.11 -10.62 -7.34
C ILE A 269 -11.54 -10.95 -6.88
N THR A 270 -12.52 -10.86 -7.77
CA THR A 270 -13.93 -11.20 -7.53
C THR A 270 -14.28 -12.63 -7.96
N GLY A 271 -13.27 -13.41 -8.45
CA GLY A 271 -13.44 -14.76 -8.94
C GLY A 271 -13.91 -14.88 -10.40
N GLU A 272 -14.16 -13.77 -11.09
CA GLU A 272 -14.48 -13.74 -12.50
C GLU A 272 -13.27 -14.05 -13.36
N THR A 273 -13.51 -14.58 -14.55
CA THR A 273 -12.45 -14.89 -15.51
C THR A 273 -12.63 -14.10 -16.79
N VAL A 274 -11.51 -13.63 -17.34
CA VAL A 274 -11.44 -13.07 -18.70
C VAL A 274 -10.40 -13.83 -19.51
N THR A 275 -10.57 -13.83 -20.82
CA THR A 275 -9.66 -14.53 -21.74
C THR A 275 -9.12 -13.61 -22.81
N VAL A 276 -7.90 -13.90 -23.25
CA VAL A 276 -7.31 -13.33 -24.46
C VAL A 276 -6.72 -14.46 -25.30
N THR A 277 -6.91 -14.41 -26.62
CA THR A 277 -6.37 -15.40 -27.55
C THR A 277 -5.51 -14.70 -28.59
N ASN A 278 -4.28 -15.17 -28.76
CA ASN A 278 -3.34 -14.71 -29.78
C ASN A 278 -2.86 -15.92 -30.60
N THR A 279 -2.65 -15.70 -31.90
CA THR A 279 -2.11 -16.78 -32.78
C THR A 279 -0.58 -16.75 -32.75
N VAL A 280 0.00 -17.93 -32.55
CA VAL A 280 1.45 -18.19 -32.64
C VAL A 280 1.71 -19.01 -33.85
N SER A 281 2.60 -18.59 -34.77
CA SER A 281 2.99 -19.29 -35.97
C SER A 281 4.33 -19.97 -35.78
N VAL A 282 4.33 -21.29 -35.79
CA VAL A 282 5.54 -22.14 -35.78
C VAL A 282 5.96 -22.42 -37.23
N LYS A 283 7.16 -21.98 -37.60
CA LYS A 283 7.67 -22.09 -38.96
C LYS A 283 8.73 -23.21 -39.04
N SER A 284 8.87 -23.82 -40.24
CA SER A 284 10.00 -24.71 -40.51
C SER A 284 11.31 -23.91 -40.48
N ASN A 285 12.37 -24.59 -40.02
CA ASN A 285 13.73 -24.09 -40.11
C ASN A 285 14.18 -24.02 -41.59
#